data_f2a52e3256797704173d532962f87058
#
_entry.id   f2a52e3256797704173d532962f87058
#
_cell.length_a   1.000
_cell.length_b   1.000
_cell.length_c   1.000
_cell.angle_alpha   90.00
_cell.angle_beta   90.00
_cell.angle_gamma   90.00
#
_symmetry.space_group_name_H-M   'P 1'
#
loop_
_entity.id
_entity.type
_entity.pdbx_description
1 polymer ?
#
loop_
_entity_poly.entity_id
_entity_poly.type
_entity_poly.pdbx_seq_one_letter_code
_entity_poly.pdbx_strand_id
1 'polypeptide(L)'
;MKYSIREIHDGWIFRRGDIYLANLNPRRGSVQGGTRPVVVLQNNDGNYYSSTLIIAPLTSQMKKVRQPTHYLIPSNRALKKPSIILFEQIQTIDKCMIKGYMGKLSNEQYGDIDDYLRVSLDIHIPESVEAP
;
A
#
# COMPACT_ATOMS: atom_id res chain seq x y z
N MET A 1 17.19 2.24 13.82
CA MET A 1 15.91 1.82 13.20
C MET A 1 16.05 1.66 11.70
N LYS A 2 15.39 0.65 11.19
CA LYS A 2 15.40 0.39 9.75
C LYS A 2 14.64 1.44 8.93
N TYR A 3 13.70 2.12 9.54
CA TYR A 3 12.79 3.02 8.84
C TYR A 3 12.83 4.40 9.47
N SER A 4 12.73 5.42 8.61
CA SER A 4 12.55 6.80 9.03
C SER A 4 11.05 7.06 9.09
N ILE A 5 10.51 7.26 10.29
CA ILE A 5 9.07 7.44 10.47
C ILE A 5 8.77 8.70 11.25
N ARG A 6 7.59 9.26 11.00
CA ARG A 6 7.01 10.37 11.76
C ARG A 6 5.86 9.87 12.59
N GLU A 7 5.75 10.34 13.82
CA GLU A 7 4.63 10.00 14.68
C GLU A 7 3.32 10.51 14.10
N ILE A 8 2.28 9.68 14.27
CA ILE A 8 0.92 10.04 13.92
C ILE A 8 0.28 10.69 15.14
N HIS A 9 -0.26 11.88 14.95
CA HIS A 9 -0.94 12.60 16.02
C HIS A 9 -2.46 12.42 15.91
N ASP A 10 -3.17 12.79 16.96
CA ASP A 10 -4.63 12.82 16.94
C ASP A 10 -5.10 13.73 15.81
N GLY A 11 -6.13 13.29 15.09
CA GLY A 11 -6.62 14.04 13.94
C GLY A 11 -5.80 13.86 12.68
N TRP A 12 -4.89 12.89 12.66
CA TRP A 12 -4.09 12.59 11.46
C TRP A 12 -5.01 12.22 10.30
N ILE A 13 -4.76 12.81 9.13
CA ILE A 13 -5.53 12.52 7.91
C ILE A 13 -4.76 11.53 7.07
N PHE A 14 -5.28 10.30 6.99
CA PHE A 14 -4.74 9.27 6.11
C PHE A 14 -5.18 9.53 4.68
N ARG A 15 -4.27 9.37 3.72
CA ARG A 15 -4.58 9.60 2.31
C ARG A 15 -4.20 8.39 1.47
N ARG A 16 -4.99 8.12 0.43
CA ARG A 16 -4.68 7.09 -0.54
C ARG A 16 -3.32 7.38 -1.16
N GLY A 17 -2.46 6.37 -1.23
CA GLY A 17 -1.08 6.50 -1.72
C GLY A 17 -0.05 6.82 -0.65
N ASP A 18 -0.47 7.10 0.58
CA ASP A 18 0.45 7.23 1.70
C ASP A 18 1.11 5.90 2.03
N ILE A 19 2.35 5.97 2.51
CA ILE A 19 3.12 4.83 2.98
C ILE A 19 3.29 4.96 4.48
N TYR A 20 2.87 3.92 5.20
CA TYR A 20 2.98 3.86 6.66
C TYR A 20 3.74 2.61 7.09
N LEU A 21 4.36 2.69 8.26
CA LEU A 21 4.82 1.49 8.95
C LEU A 21 3.66 0.94 9.77
N ALA A 22 3.35 -0.34 9.60
CA ALA A 22 2.22 -0.97 10.26
C ALA A 22 2.59 -2.34 10.82
N ASN A 23 1.95 -2.72 11.91
CA ASN A 23 2.05 -4.06 12.47
C ASN A 23 0.92 -4.91 11.90
N LEU A 24 1.28 -5.88 11.05
CA LEU A 24 0.32 -6.75 10.35
C LEU A 24 0.02 -8.03 11.13
N ASN A 25 0.48 -8.14 12.38
CA ASN A 25 0.36 -9.35 13.20
C ASN A 25 1.24 -10.50 12.66
N PRO A 26 1.22 -11.68 13.28
CA PRO A 26 2.05 -12.80 12.83
C PRO A 26 1.74 -13.21 11.41
N ARG A 27 2.80 -13.56 10.67
CA ARG A 27 2.69 -14.09 9.31
C ARG A 27 1.88 -15.39 9.31
N ARG A 28 1.01 -15.52 8.30
CA ARG A 28 0.22 -16.74 8.09
C ARG A 28 0.44 -17.24 6.67
N GLY A 29 1.14 -18.37 6.56
CA GLY A 29 1.47 -18.95 5.26
C GLY A 29 2.28 -17.96 4.41
N SER A 30 1.79 -17.67 3.22
CA SER A 30 2.44 -16.76 2.27
C SER A 30 2.05 -15.29 2.45
N VAL A 31 1.13 -15.00 3.37
CA VAL A 31 0.70 -13.62 3.64
C VAL A 31 1.74 -12.93 4.49
N GLN A 32 2.09 -11.70 4.11
CA GLN A 32 3.06 -10.91 4.86
C GLN A 32 2.56 -10.60 6.26
N GLY A 33 3.44 -10.69 7.23
CA GLY A 33 3.15 -10.37 8.62
C GLY A 33 4.24 -9.49 9.22
N GLY A 34 4.15 -9.28 10.54
CA GLY A 34 5.10 -8.45 11.27
C GLY A 34 4.96 -6.97 10.97
N THR A 35 5.95 -6.20 11.40
CA THR A 35 5.98 -4.75 11.18
C THR A 35 6.69 -4.46 9.87
N ARG A 36 5.99 -3.80 8.96
CA ARG A 36 6.50 -3.50 7.61
C ARG A 36 5.79 -2.34 6.98
N PRO A 37 6.37 -1.77 5.92
CA PRO A 37 5.69 -0.72 5.17
C PRO A 37 4.44 -1.24 4.48
N VAL A 38 3.42 -0.37 4.44
CA VAL A 38 2.16 -0.62 3.73
C VAL A 38 1.78 0.64 2.97
N VAL A 39 1.06 0.47 1.86
CA VAL A 39 0.51 1.59 1.11
C VAL A 39 -1.00 1.60 1.25
N VAL A 40 -1.58 2.78 1.49
CA VAL A 40 -3.02 2.95 1.62
C VAL A 40 -3.66 2.95 0.24
N LEU A 41 -4.62 2.06 0.04
CA LEU A 41 -5.36 1.92 -1.22
C LEU A 41 -6.79 2.41 -1.12
N GLN A 42 -7.32 2.51 0.10
CA GLN A 42 -8.70 2.93 0.35
C GLN A 42 -8.91 4.37 -0.10
N ASN A 43 -10.13 4.66 -0.59
CA ASN A 43 -10.48 6.01 -1.00
C ASN A 43 -10.45 6.98 0.20
N ASN A 44 -10.31 8.28 -0.11
CA ASN A 44 -10.08 9.27 0.95
C ASN A 44 -11.29 9.51 1.85
N ASP A 45 -12.51 9.30 1.36
CA ASP A 45 -13.69 9.38 2.22
C ASP A 45 -13.67 8.27 3.27
N GLY A 46 -13.39 7.04 2.84
CA GLY A 46 -13.22 5.91 3.76
C GLY A 46 -12.06 6.14 4.71
N ASN A 47 -10.95 6.69 4.23
CA ASN A 47 -9.79 7.01 5.07
C ASN A 47 -10.13 8.00 6.17
N TYR A 48 -11.05 8.92 5.91
CA TYR A 48 -11.44 9.91 6.89
C TYR A 48 -12.44 9.35 7.91
N TYR A 49 -13.47 8.66 7.45
CA TYR A 49 -14.59 8.25 8.29
C TYR A 49 -14.44 6.88 8.93
N SER A 50 -13.72 5.96 8.30
CA SER A 50 -13.59 4.60 8.80
C SER A 50 -12.50 4.49 9.87
N SER A 51 -12.67 3.55 10.81
CA SER A 51 -11.61 3.17 11.75
C SER A 51 -10.59 2.22 11.12
N THR A 52 -10.82 1.78 9.89
CA THR A 52 -9.97 0.82 9.19
C THR A 52 -9.42 1.41 7.90
N LEU A 53 -8.35 0.78 7.40
CA LEU A 53 -7.71 1.13 6.13
C LEU A 53 -7.57 -0.12 5.28
N ILE A 54 -7.83 0.02 3.98
CA ILE A 54 -7.48 -1.02 3.02
C ILE A 54 -6.07 -0.71 2.53
N ILE A 55 -5.18 -1.69 2.68
CA ILE A 55 -3.75 -1.51 2.38
C ILE A 55 -3.21 -2.69 1.57
N ALA A 56 -2.04 -2.47 0.98
CA ALA A 56 -1.21 -3.55 0.45
C ALA A 56 0.17 -3.46 1.10
N PRO A 57 0.77 -4.60 1.48
CA PRO A 57 2.09 -4.60 2.09
C PRO A 57 3.17 -4.42 1.03
N LEU A 58 4.32 -3.90 1.47
CA LEU A 58 5.52 -3.80 0.67
C LEU A 58 6.58 -4.77 1.19
N THR A 59 7.42 -5.27 0.29
CA THR A 59 8.56 -6.10 0.64
C THR A 59 9.80 -5.64 -0.11
N SER A 60 10.95 -5.71 0.55
CA SER A 60 12.24 -5.48 -0.12
C SER A 60 12.83 -6.77 -0.70
N GLN A 61 12.18 -7.89 -0.53
CA GLN A 61 12.60 -9.15 -1.16
C GLN A 61 12.19 -9.16 -2.62
N MET A 62 13.18 -9.23 -3.52
CA MET A 62 12.96 -9.11 -4.97
C MET A 62 12.62 -10.46 -5.59
N LYS A 63 11.55 -11.11 -5.10
CA LYS A 63 11.05 -12.36 -5.65
C LYS A 63 9.90 -12.10 -6.61
N LYS A 64 9.93 -12.79 -7.77
CA LYS A 64 8.83 -12.72 -8.75
C LYS A 64 8.50 -11.27 -9.15
N VAL A 65 9.54 -10.47 -9.39
CA VAL A 65 9.38 -9.04 -9.71
C VAL A 65 8.45 -8.82 -10.90
N ARG A 66 8.40 -9.76 -11.85
CA ARG A 66 7.59 -9.65 -13.06
C ARG A 66 6.16 -10.16 -12.89
N GLN A 67 5.78 -10.64 -11.70
CA GLN A 67 4.42 -11.05 -11.47
C GLN A 67 3.49 -9.85 -11.67
N PRO A 68 2.35 -10.00 -12.39
CA PRO A 68 1.51 -8.84 -12.74
C PRO A 68 0.96 -8.04 -11.57
N THR A 69 0.87 -8.65 -10.39
CA THR A 69 0.41 -7.97 -9.17
C THR A 69 1.54 -7.38 -8.35
N HIS A 70 2.79 -7.49 -8.80
CA HIS A 70 3.96 -6.97 -8.11
C HIS A 70 4.41 -5.66 -8.77
N TYR A 71 4.26 -4.56 -8.03
CA TYR A 71 4.67 -3.25 -8.51
C TYR A 71 5.98 -2.84 -7.86
N LEU A 72 7.04 -2.82 -8.65
CA LEU A 72 8.37 -2.44 -8.18
C LEU A 72 8.49 -0.92 -8.09
N ILE A 73 8.88 -0.42 -6.94
CA ILE A 73 9.21 1.00 -6.77
C ILE A 73 10.66 1.12 -6.31
N PRO A 74 11.40 2.11 -6.83
CA PRO A 74 12.79 2.32 -6.44
C PRO A 74 12.88 2.86 -5.02
N SER A 75 14.07 2.77 -4.43
CA SER A 75 14.32 3.41 -3.14
C SER A 75 14.08 4.92 -3.23
N ASN A 76 13.60 5.50 -2.14
CA ASN A 76 13.36 6.93 -2.05
C ASN A 76 13.52 7.38 -0.59
N ARG A 77 13.01 8.56 -0.24
CA ARG A 77 13.09 9.03 1.15
C ARG A 77 12.32 8.15 2.12
N ALA A 78 11.18 7.62 1.67
CA ALA A 78 10.33 6.77 2.50
C ALA A 78 10.89 5.35 2.61
N LEU A 79 11.43 4.82 1.51
CA LEU A 79 11.86 3.43 1.40
C LEU A 79 13.36 3.39 1.10
N LYS A 80 14.16 2.95 2.05
CA LYS A 80 15.62 2.90 1.91
C LYS A 80 16.09 1.91 0.88
N LYS A 81 15.28 0.90 0.56
CA LYS A 81 15.57 -0.13 -0.43
C LYS A 81 14.48 -0.18 -1.48
N PRO A 82 14.80 -0.58 -2.73
CA PRO A 82 13.76 -0.87 -3.70
C PRO A 82 12.77 -1.86 -3.10
N SER A 83 11.49 -1.65 -3.34
CA SER A 83 10.43 -2.45 -2.72
C SER A 83 9.37 -2.80 -3.74
N ILE A 84 8.65 -3.88 -3.46
CA ILE A 84 7.53 -4.33 -4.28
C ILE A 84 6.25 -4.16 -3.48
N ILE A 85 5.25 -3.51 -4.08
CA ILE A 85 3.90 -3.51 -3.54
C ILE A 85 3.25 -4.80 -3.97
N LEU A 86 2.74 -5.56 -2.99
CA LEU A 86 2.12 -6.86 -3.23
C LEU A 86 0.61 -6.71 -3.36
N PHE A 87 0.15 -6.41 -4.58
CA PHE A 87 -1.27 -6.16 -4.83
C PHE A 87 -2.14 -7.41 -4.70
N GLU A 88 -1.57 -8.61 -4.66
CA GLU A 88 -2.33 -9.83 -4.37
C GLU A 88 -2.59 -10.01 -2.87
N GLN A 89 -1.98 -9.19 -2.02
CA GLN A 89 -2.12 -9.29 -0.57
C GLN A 89 -2.85 -8.09 0.04
N ILE A 90 -3.84 -7.60 -0.68
CA ILE A 90 -4.68 -6.49 -0.18
C ILE A 90 -5.41 -6.97 1.06
N GLN A 91 -5.40 -6.15 2.10
CA GLN A 91 -6.07 -6.49 3.35
C GLN A 91 -6.57 -5.22 4.05
N THR A 92 -7.50 -5.43 4.97
CA THR A 92 -8.00 -4.37 5.81
C THR A 92 -7.32 -4.46 7.17
N ILE A 93 -6.83 -3.33 7.66
CA ILE A 93 -6.25 -3.25 8.99
C ILE A 93 -6.93 -2.14 9.78
N ASP A 94 -6.89 -2.26 11.10
CA ASP A 94 -7.35 -1.17 11.97
C ASP A 94 -6.30 -0.06 11.97
N LYS A 95 -6.76 1.19 12.05
CA LYS A 95 -5.84 2.34 12.13
C LYS A 95 -4.90 2.25 13.33
N CYS A 96 -5.29 1.57 14.41
CA CYS A 96 -4.42 1.40 15.57
C CYS A 96 -3.19 0.53 15.28
N MET A 97 -3.17 -0.20 14.17
CA MET A 97 -2.01 -0.98 13.75
C MET A 97 -0.91 -0.13 13.12
N ILE A 98 -1.22 1.13 12.78
CA ILE A 98 -0.24 2.03 12.17
C ILE A 98 0.75 2.51 13.23
N LYS A 99 2.04 2.38 12.93
CA LYS A 99 3.13 2.78 13.83
C LYS A 99 3.69 4.16 13.51
N GLY A 100 3.60 4.58 12.26
CA GLY A 100 4.11 5.87 11.87
C GLY A 100 4.00 6.12 10.37
N TYR A 101 4.15 7.38 10.00
CA TYR A 101 4.11 7.82 8.61
C TYR A 101 5.51 7.76 8.01
N MET A 102 5.65 7.17 6.83
CA MET A 102 6.94 7.05 6.13
C MET A 102 7.06 8.00 4.95
N GLY A 103 5.97 8.32 4.30
CA GLY A 103 5.97 9.13 3.09
C GLY A 103 4.79 8.78 2.21
N LYS A 104 4.92 9.05 0.90
CA LYS A 104 3.84 8.76 -0.03
C LYS A 104 4.42 8.38 -1.39
N LEU A 105 3.59 7.75 -2.20
CA LEU A 105 3.93 7.46 -3.58
C LEU A 105 4.08 8.77 -4.39
N SER A 106 4.91 8.73 -5.42
CA SER A 106 4.97 9.83 -6.38
C SER A 106 3.65 9.94 -7.15
N ASN A 107 3.44 11.07 -7.84
CA ASN A 107 2.23 11.25 -8.64
C ASN A 107 2.10 10.17 -9.71
N GLU A 108 3.21 9.79 -10.35
CA GLU A 108 3.22 8.73 -11.35
C GLU A 108 2.84 7.38 -10.73
N GLN A 109 3.45 7.03 -9.59
CA GLN A 109 3.15 5.79 -8.90
C GLN A 109 1.71 5.76 -8.40
N TYR A 110 1.21 6.88 -7.90
CA TYR A 110 -0.18 7.00 -7.49
C TYR A 110 -1.13 6.70 -8.65
N GLY A 111 -0.82 7.21 -9.84
CA GLY A 111 -1.60 6.94 -11.05
C GLY A 111 -1.60 5.46 -11.44
N ASP A 112 -0.50 4.75 -11.18
CA ASP A 112 -0.37 3.34 -11.54
C ASP A 112 -1.16 2.39 -10.62
N ILE A 113 -1.57 2.85 -9.44
CA ILE A 113 -2.29 2.00 -8.49
C ILE A 113 -3.54 1.37 -9.14
N ASP A 114 -4.31 2.17 -9.87
CA ASP A 114 -5.55 1.69 -10.46
C ASP A 114 -5.32 0.52 -11.41
N ASP A 115 -4.27 0.59 -12.22
CA ASP A 115 -3.95 -0.48 -13.17
C ASP A 115 -3.61 -1.77 -12.45
N TYR A 116 -2.81 -1.69 -11.39
CA TYR A 116 -2.43 -2.87 -10.62
C TYR A 116 -3.61 -3.45 -9.83
N LEU A 117 -4.51 -2.59 -9.33
CA LEU A 117 -5.73 -3.05 -8.68
C LEU A 117 -6.67 -3.76 -9.66
N ARG A 118 -6.79 -3.24 -10.88
CA ARG A 118 -7.59 -3.92 -11.91
C ARG A 118 -7.08 -5.31 -12.19
N VAL A 119 -5.78 -5.48 -12.31
CA VAL A 119 -5.16 -6.79 -12.53
C VAL A 119 -5.38 -7.71 -11.33
N SER A 120 -5.11 -7.22 -10.13
CA SER A 120 -5.21 -8.01 -8.91
C SER A 120 -6.63 -8.49 -8.63
N LEU A 121 -7.63 -7.64 -8.89
CA LEU A 121 -9.03 -7.92 -8.58
C LEU A 121 -9.84 -8.33 -9.81
N ASP A 122 -9.18 -8.45 -10.96
CA ASP A 122 -9.84 -8.79 -12.24
C ASP A 122 -10.99 -7.85 -12.55
N ILE A 123 -10.79 -6.56 -12.34
CA ILE A 123 -11.82 -5.57 -12.63
C ILE A 123 -11.83 -5.30 -14.13
N HIS A 124 -12.97 -5.61 -14.77
CA HIS A 124 -13.18 -5.38 -16.19
C HIS A 124 -13.98 -4.11 -16.41
N ILE A 125 -13.45 -3.23 -17.27
CA ILE A 125 -14.18 -2.04 -17.69
C ILE A 125 -14.73 -2.36 -19.08
N PRO A 126 -16.07 -2.39 -19.28
CA PRO A 126 -16.65 -2.65 -20.59
C PRO A 126 -16.17 -1.63 -21.61
N GLU A 127 -15.87 -2.10 -22.80
CA GLU A 127 -15.37 -1.27 -23.90
C GLU A 127 -16.29 -0.08 -24.19
N SER A 128 -17.59 -0.27 -24.03
CA SER A 128 -18.58 0.79 -24.25
C SER A 128 -18.48 1.95 -23.26
N VAL A 129 -17.79 1.74 -22.13
CA VAL A 129 -17.60 2.76 -21.09
C VAL A 129 -16.25 3.44 -21.24
N GLU A 130 -15.29 2.79 -21.88
CA GLU A 130 -13.99 3.37 -22.14
C GLU A 130 -14.15 4.47 -23.19
N ALA A 131 -13.76 5.70 -22.82
CA ALA A 131 -13.86 6.84 -23.72
C ALA A 131 -13.01 6.61 -24.97
N PRO A 132 -13.45 7.11 -26.11
CA PRO A 132 -12.68 7.01 -27.34
C PRO A 132 -11.38 7.81 -27.26
#